data_f70e65f7f7754195d29d55753f004832
#
_entry.id   f70e65f7f7754195d29d55753f004832
#
_cell.length_a   1.000
_cell.length_b   1.000
_cell.length_c   1.000
_cell.angle_alpha   90.00
_cell.angle_beta   90.00
_cell.angle_gamma   90.00
#
_symmetry.space_group_name_H-M   'P 1'
#
loop_
_entity.id
_entity.type
_entity.pdbx_description
1 polymer ?
#
loop_
_entity_poly.entity_id
_entity_poly.type
_entity_poly.pdbx_seq_one_letter_code
_entity_poly.pdbx_strand_id
1 'polypeptide(L)'
;MTKKTNNEFYVDNDEFYKLLCENKKIVKEYFKEDVANIDYSKIKKENHEKITNKLLTKLFKSDKNKLHMYHTYERLQNKLGRIFLAICTGLLTKPNFINYSYDWKDDMISEATYHMSRYVLSFDLTQTNPFAYFTTVCNNAFLQYLIKQNKYTDKFQPLTYIENLHKKNAMKDDEWN
;
A
#
# COMPACT_ATOMS: atom_id res chain seq x y z
N MET A 1 2.59 -4.39 -37.64
CA MET A 1 1.65 -3.55 -36.82
C MET A 1 1.24 -4.36 -35.59
N THR A 2 1.96 -4.20 -34.51
CA THR A 2 1.64 -4.86 -33.24
C THR A 2 0.51 -4.09 -32.54
N LYS A 3 -0.65 -4.71 -32.37
CA LYS A 3 -1.78 -4.18 -31.60
C LYS A 3 -1.27 -3.92 -30.17
N LYS A 4 -1.14 -2.65 -29.77
CA LYS A 4 -1.08 -2.27 -28.35
C LYS A 4 -2.41 -2.68 -27.74
N THR A 5 -2.45 -3.81 -27.08
CA THR A 5 -3.53 -4.11 -26.13
C THR A 5 -3.42 -3.07 -25.03
N ASN A 6 -4.44 -2.20 -24.92
CA ASN A 6 -4.61 -1.31 -23.77
C ASN A 6 -4.81 -2.18 -22.52
N ASN A 7 -3.72 -2.62 -21.93
CA ASN A 7 -3.75 -3.29 -20.66
C ASN A 7 -3.68 -2.16 -19.61
N GLU A 8 -4.81 -1.79 -19.03
CA GLU A 8 -4.93 -0.74 -18.01
C GLU A 8 -3.97 -0.93 -16.81
N PHE A 9 -3.43 -2.14 -16.68
CA PHE A 9 -2.51 -2.54 -15.59
C PHE A 9 -1.05 -2.69 -16.06
N TYR A 10 -0.72 -2.22 -17.26
CA TYR A 10 0.65 -2.32 -17.73
C TYR A 10 1.55 -1.29 -17.03
N VAL A 11 2.56 -1.77 -16.34
CA VAL A 11 3.61 -0.96 -15.71
C VAL A 11 4.89 -1.12 -16.51
N ASP A 12 5.38 -0.01 -17.07
CA ASP A 12 6.68 0.04 -17.71
C ASP A 12 7.78 0.01 -16.61
N ASN A 13 8.55 -1.06 -16.61
CA ASN A 13 9.58 -1.30 -15.60
C ASN A 13 10.74 -0.29 -15.70
N ASP A 14 11.09 0.16 -16.89
CA ASP A 14 12.17 1.13 -17.10
C ASP A 14 11.73 2.54 -16.66
N GLU A 15 10.48 2.92 -16.95
CA GLU A 15 9.92 4.17 -16.47
C GLU A 15 9.82 4.14 -14.93
N PHE A 16 9.36 3.05 -14.36
CA PHE A 16 9.26 2.87 -12.92
C PHE A 16 10.62 3.00 -12.23
N TYR A 17 11.66 2.34 -12.78
CA TYR A 17 13.00 2.44 -12.25
C TYR A 17 13.54 3.88 -12.29
N LYS A 18 13.33 4.61 -13.41
CA LYS A 18 13.72 6.02 -13.53
C LYS A 18 13.05 6.90 -12.47
N LEU A 19 11.76 6.70 -12.23
CA LEU A 19 11.02 7.45 -11.20
C LEU A 19 11.58 7.20 -9.79
N LEU A 20 11.98 5.97 -9.48
CA LEU A 20 12.61 5.63 -8.21
C LEU A 20 14.00 6.29 -8.05
N CYS A 21 14.80 6.30 -9.12
CA CYS A 21 16.08 6.99 -9.16
C CYS A 21 15.92 8.51 -8.92
N GLU A 22 14.98 9.15 -9.63
CA GLU A 22 14.68 10.57 -9.45
C GLU A 22 14.19 10.87 -8.04
N ASN A 23 13.31 10.04 -7.48
CA ASN A 23 12.83 10.19 -6.12
C ASN A 23 13.98 10.17 -5.10
N LYS A 24 14.86 9.17 -5.18
CA LYS A 24 16.02 9.10 -4.28
C LYS A 24 16.96 10.29 -4.45
N LYS A 25 17.17 10.75 -5.70
CA LYS A 25 17.99 11.92 -5.97
C LYS A 25 17.42 13.18 -5.30
N ILE A 26 16.13 13.44 -5.52
CA ILE A 26 15.45 14.60 -4.93
C ILE A 26 15.50 14.53 -3.40
N VAL A 27 15.18 13.38 -2.82
CA VAL A 27 15.20 13.21 -1.37
C VAL A 27 16.61 13.44 -0.81
N LYS A 28 17.63 12.87 -1.43
CA LYS A 28 19.03 13.03 -0.99
C LYS A 28 19.53 14.47 -1.11
N GLU A 29 19.13 15.17 -2.17
CA GLU A 29 19.65 16.53 -2.49
C GLU A 29 18.95 17.61 -1.66
N TYR A 30 17.62 17.52 -1.50
CA TYR A 30 16.82 18.60 -0.93
C TYR A 30 16.33 18.34 0.48
N PHE A 31 16.13 17.09 0.86
CA PHE A 31 15.69 16.75 2.19
C PHE A 31 16.82 16.39 3.14
N LYS A 32 18.08 16.38 2.62
CA LYS A 32 19.33 16.10 3.37
C LYS A 32 19.09 15.42 4.74
N GLU A 33 19.93 14.62 5.22
CA GLU A 33 20.03 13.93 6.52
C GLU A 33 18.75 13.69 7.36
N ASP A 34 17.79 14.63 7.39
CA ASP A 34 16.58 14.53 8.20
C ASP A 34 15.58 13.44 7.70
N VAL A 35 15.61 13.11 6.40
CA VAL A 35 14.66 12.15 5.79
C VAL A 35 15.37 10.88 5.31
N ALA A 36 16.60 10.98 4.84
CA ALA A 36 17.38 9.83 4.36
C ALA A 36 17.68 8.82 5.49
N ASN A 37 17.71 9.27 6.74
CA ASN A 37 17.96 8.45 7.92
C ASN A 37 16.69 8.02 8.68
N ILE A 38 15.51 8.42 8.23
CA ILE A 38 14.26 7.97 8.84
C ILE A 38 13.97 6.55 8.38
N ASP A 39 14.17 5.59 9.26
CA ASP A 39 13.67 4.24 9.07
C ASP A 39 12.15 4.22 9.26
N TYR A 40 11.42 4.48 8.17
CA TYR A 40 9.96 4.50 8.17
C TYR A 40 9.35 3.17 8.63
N SER A 41 10.12 2.07 8.60
CA SER A 41 9.65 0.77 9.07
C SER A 41 9.41 0.76 10.59
N LYS A 42 10.12 1.60 11.33
CA LYS A 42 10.06 1.71 12.81
C LYS A 42 9.08 2.79 13.30
N ILE A 43 8.54 3.63 12.41
CA ILE A 43 7.66 4.71 12.79
C ILE A 43 6.21 4.22 12.83
N LYS A 44 5.52 4.46 13.95
CA LYS A 44 4.08 4.15 14.06
C LYS A 44 3.27 4.97 13.05
N LYS A 45 2.25 4.36 12.45
CA LYS A 45 1.35 4.95 11.42
C LYS A 45 0.84 6.35 11.80
N GLU A 46 0.49 6.56 13.06
CA GLU A 46 -0.02 7.81 13.64
C GLU A 46 0.96 8.99 13.55
N ASN A 47 2.26 8.72 13.46
CA ASN A 47 3.29 9.75 13.42
C ASN A 47 3.75 10.12 12.00
N HIS A 48 3.34 9.35 10.97
CA HIS A 48 3.73 9.60 9.59
C HIS A 48 3.22 10.95 9.08
N GLU A 49 1.95 11.24 9.30
CA GLU A 49 1.33 12.49 8.87
C GLU A 49 1.98 13.71 9.55
N LYS A 50 2.26 13.61 10.85
CA LYS A 50 2.94 14.69 11.61
C LYS A 50 4.35 14.95 11.09
N ILE A 51 5.11 13.90 10.75
CA ILE A 51 6.46 14.02 10.21
C ILE A 51 6.41 14.62 8.81
N THR A 52 5.51 14.15 7.94
CA THR A 52 5.32 14.68 6.60
C THR A 52 4.92 16.16 6.65
N ASN A 53 3.94 16.53 7.48
CA ASN A 53 3.50 17.92 7.64
C ASN A 53 4.61 18.82 8.21
N LYS A 54 5.43 18.33 9.14
CA LYS A 54 6.57 19.08 9.68
C LYS A 54 7.64 19.31 8.62
N LEU A 55 7.91 18.33 7.78
CA LEU A 55 8.85 18.45 6.65
C LEU A 55 8.32 19.42 5.60
N LEU A 56 7.05 19.31 5.22
CA LEU A 56 6.39 20.23 4.31
C LEU A 56 6.43 21.67 4.83
N THR A 57 6.14 21.89 6.12
CA THR A 57 6.19 23.23 6.74
C THR A 57 7.61 23.81 6.75
N LYS A 58 8.64 22.99 6.97
CA LYS A 58 10.04 23.43 6.86
C LYS A 58 10.39 23.86 5.42
N LEU A 59 9.93 23.11 4.43
CA LEU A 59 10.15 23.39 3.01
C LEU A 59 9.45 24.70 2.56
N PHE A 60 8.20 24.92 2.94
CA PHE A 60 7.44 26.12 2.59
C PHE A 60 8.02 27.42 3.18
N LYS A 61 8.73 27.33 4.29
CA LYS A 61 9.32 28.51 4.95
C LYS A 61 10.65 28.99 4.36
N SER A 62 11.24 28.25 3.44
CA SER A 62 12.67 28.45 3.22
C SER A 62 13.16 28.86 1.83
N ASP A 63 12.37 28.96 0.75
CA ASP A 63 12.88 29.55 -0.50
C ASP A 63 11.98 29.24 -1.75
N LYS A 64 11.90 30.18 -2.73
CA LYS A 64 11.16 30.01 -3.99
C LYS A 64 11.69 28.84 -4.84
N ASN A 65 12.99 28.57 -4.82
CA ASN A 65 13.59 27.45 -5.52
C ASN A 65 13.15 26.11 -4.94
N LYS A 66 12.90 26.05 -3.64
CA LYS A 66 12.38 24.84 -2.96
C LYS A 66 10.91 24.57 -3.28
N LEU A 67 10.12 25.59 -3.57
CA LEU A 67 8.74 25.41 -3.99
C LEU A 67 8.64 24.69 -5.36
N HIS A 68 9.51 25.05 -6.31
CA HIS A 68 9.57 24.33 -7.60
C HIS A 68 9.92 22.85 -7.43
N MET A 69 10.87 22.57 -6.56
CA MET A 69 11.28 21.20 -6.27
C MET A 69 10.18 20.41 -5.53
N TYR A 70 9.42 21.07 -4.65
CA TYR A 70 8.27 20.46 -4.02
C TYR A 70 7.21 20.03 -5.06
N HIS A 71 6.86 20.88 -6.01
CA HIS A 71 5.92 20.52 -7.07
C HIS A 71 6.46 19.39 -7.97
N THR A 72 7.77 19.34 -8.20
CA THR A 72 8.40 18.25 -8.94
C THR A 72 8.29 16.94 -8.14
N TYR A 73 8.58 16.99 -6.85
CA TYR A 73 8.43 15.84 -5.94
C TYR A 73 6.99 15.35 -5.85
N GLU A 74 6.03 16.25 -5.67
CA GLU A 74 4.59 15.92 -5.64
C GLU A 74 4.14 15.23 -6.94
N ARG A 75 4.55 15.75 -8.09
CA ARG A 75 4.26 15.14 -9.39
C ARG A 75 4.83 13.73 -9.51
N LEU A 76 6.03 13.54 -8.98
CA LEU A 76 6.71 12.25 -8.95
C LEU A 76 5.97 11.26 -8.05
N GLN A 77 5.57 11.69 -6.83
CA GLN A 77 4.79 10.87 -5.91
C GLN A 77 3.45 10.45 -6.52
N ASN A 78 2.78 11.36 -7.24
CA ASN A 78 1.53 11.04 -7.94
C ASN A 78 1.73 10.00 -9.05
N LYS A 79 2.85 10.03 -9.79
CA LYS A 79 3.18 9.00 -10.78
C LYS A 79 3.46 7.65 -10.11
N LEU A 80 4.25 7.63 -9.05
CA LEU A 80 4.52 6.41 -8.28
C LEU A 80 3.23 5.82 -7.69
N GLY A 81 2.35 6.66 -7.15
CA GLY A 81 1.04 6.25 -6.63
C GLY A 81 0.16 5.56 -7.68
N ARG A 82 0.14 6.07 -8.92
CA ARG A 82 -0.57 5.41 -10.04
C ARG A 82 0.02 4.04 -10.38
N ILE A 83 1.34 3.90 -10.35
CA ILE A 83 2.00 2.62 -10.58
C ILE A 83 1.63 1.63 -9.46
N PHE A 84 1.63 2.07 -8.20
CA PHE A 84 1.24 1.23 -7.08
C PHE A 84 -0.22 0.77 -7.18
N LEU A 85 -1.13 1.66 -7.56
CA LEU A 85 -2.52 1.30 -7.81
C LEU A 85 -2.64 0.27 -8.95
N ALA A 86 -1.88 0.43 -10.04
CA ALA A 86 -1.87 -0.53 -11.14
C ALA A 86 -1.35 -1.91 -10.71
N ILE A 87 -0.31 -1.96 -9.85
CA ILE A 87 0.19 -3.22 -9.27
C ILE A 87 -0.89 -3.87 -8.41
N CYS A 88 -1.53 -3.10 -7.51
CA CYS A 88 -2.58 -3.62 -6.63
C CYS A 88 -3.77 -4.17 -7.42
N THR A 89 -4.30 -3.39 -8.36
CA THR A 89 -5.44 -3.81 -9.19
C THR A 89 -5.11 -5.02 -10.04
N GLY A 90 -3.92 -5.07 -10.63
CA GLY A 90 -3.45 -6.25 -11.37
C GLY A 90 -3.33 -7.50 -10.48
N LEU A 91 -2.92 -7.34 -9.22
CA LEU A 91 -2.83 -8.46 -8.28
C LEU A 91 -4.21 -8.96 -7.83
N LEU A 92 -5.19 -8.05 -7.66
CA LEU A 92 -6.55 -8.39 -7.27
C LEU A 92 -7.33 -9.21 -8.32
N THR A 93 -6.86 -9.21 -9.58
CA THR A 93 -7.44 -10.08 -10.63
C THR A 93 -6.97 -11.54 -10.53
N LYS A 94 -5.96 -11.82 -9.69
CA LYS A 94 -5.45 -13.19 -9.53
C LYS A 94 -6.42 -14.07 -8.76
N PRO A 95 -6.42 -15.40 -9.01
CA PRO A 95 -7.35 -16.34 -8.36
C PRO A 95 -7.37 -16.26 -6.84
N ASN A 96 -6.23 -15.95 -6.22
CA ASN A 96 -6.10 -15.86 -4.77
C ASN A 96 -6.87 -14.67 -4.17
N PHE A 97 -7.19 -13.64 -4.95
CA PHE A 97 -7.78 -12.39 -4.46
C PHE A 97 -9.10 -12.01 -5.14
N ILE A 98 -9.43 -12.63 -6.27
CA ILE A 98 -10.58 -12.23 -7.11
C ILE A 98 -11.93 -12.37 -6.38
N ASN A 99 -12.05 -13.33 -5.46
CA ASN A 99 -13.32 -13.67 -4.81
C ASN A 99 -13.61 -12.86 -3.53
N TYR A 100 -12.70 -11.97 -3.11
CA TYR A 100 -12.97 -11.11 -1.95
C TYR A 100 -13.98 -10.01 -2.30
N SER A 101 -14.73 -9.54 -1.29
CA SER A 101 -15.68 -8.43 -1.42
C SER A 101 -15.00 -7.14 -1.86
N TYR A 102 -15.79 -6.20 -2.39
CA TYR A 102 -15.29 -4.90 -2.83
C TYR A 102 -14.62 -4.14 -1.66
N ASP A 103 -15.27 -4.09 -0.49
CA ASP A 103 -14.76 -3.39 0.69
C ASP A 103 -13.39 -3.94 1.14
N TRP A 104 -13.24 -5.28 1.14
CA TRP A 104 -11.96 -5.89 1.48
C TRP A 104 -10.87 -5.58 0.45
N LYS A 105 -11.23 -5.51 -0.83
CA LYS A 105 -10.29 -5.14 -1.90
C LYS A 105 -9.82 -3.71 -1.76
N ASP A 106 -10.71 -2.77 -1.44
CA ASP A 106 -10.37 -1.37 -1.23
C ASP A 106 -9.43 -1.18 -0.03
N ASP A 107 -9.71 -1.88 1.07
CA ASP A 107 -8.83 -1.88 2.24
C ASP A 107 -7.45 -2.49 1.92
N MET A 108 -7.42 -3.60 1.17
CA MET A 108 -6.18 -4.24 0.74
C MET A 108 -5.35 -3.30 -0.14
N ILE A 109 -5.98 -2.57 -1.09
CA ILE A 109 -5.32 -1.56 -1.93
C ILE A 109 -4.73 -0.46 -1.06
N SER A 110 -5.50 0.06 -0.11
CA SER A 110 -5.09 1.14 0.78
C SER A 110 -3.88 0.74 1.63
N GLU A 111 -3.92 -0.44 2.25
CA GLU A 111 -2.83 -0.97 3.06
C GLU A 111 -1.58 -1.25 2.22
N ALA A 112 -1.74 -1.87 1.04
CA ALA A 112 -0.60 -2.16 0.16
C ALA A 112 0.03 -0.90 -0.42
N THR A 113 -0.76 0.09 -0.85
CA THR A 113 -0.25 1.37 -1.35
C THR A 113 0.53 2.09 -0.26
N TYR A 114 0.03 2.09 0.97
CA TYR A 114 0.75 2.62 2.12
C TYR A 114 2.09 1.91 2.35
N HIS A 115 2.11 0.58 2.34
CA HIS A 115 3.35 -0.19 2.48
C HIS A 115 4.33 0.11 1.35
N MET A 116 3.90 0.08 0.09
CA MET A 116 4.76 0.37 -1.05
C MET A 116 5.37 1.77 -0.97
N SER A 117 4.59 2.79 -0.57
CA SER A 117 5.10 4.16 -0.39
C SER A 117 6.21 4.24 0.64
N ARG A 118 6.14 3.45 1.72
CA ARG A 118 7.21 3.37 2.73
C ARG A 118 8.49 2.75 2.20
N TYR A 119 8.38 1.78 1.30
CA TYR A 119 9.52 1.06 0.75
C TYR A 119 10.18 1.74 -0.43
N VAL A 120 9.63 2.84 -0.95
CA VAL A 120 10.23 3.61 -2.07
C VAL A 120 11.68 4.01 -1.80
N LEU A 121 11.96 4.54 -0.61
CA LEU A 121 13.31 4.98 -0.23
C LEU A 121 14.24 3.82 0.12
N SER A 122 13.68 2.70 0.58
CA SER A 122 14.44 1.50 0.94
C SER A 122 14.79 0.62 -0.26
N PHE A 123 14.17 0.86 -1.43
CA PHE A 123 14.45 0.09 -2.63
C PHE A 123 15.92 0.22 -3.04
N ASP A 124 16.61 -0.91 -3.19
CA ASP A 124 18.01 -0.91 -3.62
C ASP A 124 18.10 -0.73 -5.14
N LEU A 125 18.74 0.38 -5.57
CA LEU A 125 18.93 0.71 -6.98
C LEU A 125 19.92 -0.22 -7.72
N THR A 126 20.57 -1.15 -7.04
CA THR A 126 21.32 -2.24 -7.72
C THR A 126 20.39 -3.28 -8.33
N GLN A 127 19.13 -3.35 -7.86
CA GLN A 127 18.09 -4.20 -8.43
C GLN A 127 17.48 -3.56 -9.67
N THR A 128 17.46 -4.32 -10.76
CA THR A 128 16.98 -3.83 -12.07
C THR A 128 15.48 -4.01 -12.29
N ASN A 129 14.78 -4.73 -11.39
CA ASN A 129 13.36 -5.03 -11.54
C ASN A 129 12.53 -4.53 -10.36
N PRO A 130 12.20 -3.22 -10.30
CA PRO A 130 11.34 -2.67 -9.26
C PRO A 130 9.93 -3.26 -9.29
N PHE A 131 9.38 -3.59 -10.46
CA PHE A 131 8.05 -4.17 -10.57
C PHE A 131 7.93 -5.47 -9.77
N ALA A 132 8.90 -6.38 -9.90
CA ALA A 132 8.90 -7.63 -9.14
C ALA A 132 9.00 -7.38 -7.62
N TYR A 133 9.87 -6.45 -7.20
CA TYR A 133 10.03 -6.07 -5.80
C TYR A 133 8.72 -5.52 -5.21
N PHE A 134 8.12 -4.52 -5.84
CA PHE A 134 6.89 -3.90 -5.34
C PHE A 134 5.67 -4.82 -5.45
N THR A 135 5.62 -5.72 -6.43
CA THR A 135 4.61 -6.77 -6.49
C THR A 135 4.69 -7.70 -5.28
N THR A 136 5.90 -8.06 -4.86
CA THR A 136 6.12 -8.87 -3.64
C THR A 136 5.68 -8.11 -2.38
N VAL A 137 6.02 -6.82 -2.27
CA VAL A 137 5.58 -5.95 -1.16
C VAL A 137 4.05 -5.89 -1.11
N CYS A 138 3.40 -5.67 -2.26
CA CYS A 138 1.95 -5.62 -2.38
C CYS A 138 1.30 -6.94 -1.95
N ASN A 139 1.79 -8.07 -2.48
CA ASN A 139 1.28 -9.39 -2.13
C ASN A 139 1.38 -9.68 -0.63
N ASN A 140 2.52 -9.36 -0.03
CA ASN A 140 2.72 -9.53 1.41
C ASN A 140 1.78 -8.65 2.24
N ALA A 141 1.52 -7.41 1.80
CA ALA A 141 0.56 -6.52 2.46
C ALA A 141 -0.86 -7.10 2.40
N PHE A 142 -1.28 -7.63 1.25
CA PHE A 142 -2.57 -8.29 1.09
C PHE A 142 -2.71 -9.49 2.03
N LEU A 143 -1.70 -10.36 2.08
CA LEU A 143 -1.73 -11.53 2.98
C LEU A 143 -1.77 -11.12 4.45
N GLN A 144 -1.01 -10.10 4.85
CA GLN A 144 -1.04 -9.58 6.22
C GLN A 144 -2.40 -9.00 6.58
N TYR A 145 -3.04 -8.26 5.66
CA TYR A 145 -4.39 -7.76 5.84
C TYR A 145 -5.38 -8.91 6.07
N LEU A 146 -5.37 -9.93 5.21
CA LEU A 146 -6.25 -11.09 5.32
C LEU A 146 -6.06 -11.86 6.63
N ILE A 147 -4.82 -12.08 7.04
CA ILE A 147 -4.52 -12.73 8.34
C ILE A 147 -5.09 -11.92 9.50
N LYS A 148 -4.98 -10.59 9.42
CA LYS A 148 -5.52 -9.69 10.44
C LYS A 148 -7.05 -9.75 10.49
N GLN A 149 -7.71 -9.71 9.34
CA GLN A 149 -9.17 -9.77 9.25
C GLN A 149 -9.71 -11.13 9.73
N ASN A 150 -9.11 -12.23 9.33
CA ASN A 150 -9.51 -13.56 9.80
C ASN A 150 -9.42 -13.68 11.32
N LYS A 151 -8.34 -13.16 11.94
CA LYS A 151 -8.22 -13.14 13.40
C LYS A 151 -9.30 -12.28 14.08
N TYR A 152 -9.76 -11.20 13.43
CA TYR A 152 -10.89 -10.41 13.94
C TYR A 152 -12.20 -11.17 13.80
N THR A 153 -12.45 -11.80 12.65
CA THR A 153 -13.66 -12.58 12.40
C THR A 153 -13.79 -13.75 13.39
N ASP A 154 -12.69 -14.46 13.65
CA ASP A 154 -12.65 -15.55 14.62
C ASP A 154 -12.93 -15.11 16.06
N LYS A 155 -12.52 -13.88 16.42
CA LYS A 155 -12.76 -13.32 17.76
C LYS A 155 -14.16 -12.75 17.93
N PHE A 156 -14.73 -12.19 16.90
CA PHE A 156 -16.04 -11.56 16.87
C PHE A 156 -16.98 -12.38 16.03
N GLN A 157 -17.36 -13.59 16.52
CA GLN A 157 -18.46 -14.31 15.91
C GLN A 157 -19.73 -13.45 16.02
N PRO A 158 -20.47 -13.20 14.92
CA PRO A 158 -21.70 -12.41 15.00
C PRO A 158 -22.62 -12.99 16.06
N LEU A 159 -23.23 -12.14 16.90
CA LEU A 159 -24.24 -12.55 17.87
C LEU A 159 -25.31 -13.46 17.27
N THR A 160 -25.68 -13.22 16.01
CA THR A 160 -26.58 -14.05 15.22
C THR A 160 -26.12 -15.50 15.05
N TYR A 161 -24.80 -15.76 15.00
CA TYR A 161 -24.28 -17.12 14.94
C TYR A 161 -24.43 -17.83 16.30
N ILE A 162 -24.19 -17.12 17.38
CA ILE A 162 -24.37 -17.62 18.77
C ILE A 162 -25.83 -17.88 19.05
N GLU A 163 -26.74 -16.96 18.67
CA GLU A 163 -28.19 -17.15 18.79
C GLU A 163 -28.70 -18.34 17.98
N ASN A 164 -28.19 -18.56 16.77
CA ASN A 164 -28.55 -19.71 15.94
C ASN A 164 -28.02 -21.02 16.51
N LEU A 165 -26.84 -21.03 17.15
CA LEU A 165 -26.32 -22.18 17.89
C LEU A 165 -27.19 -22.51 19.11
N HIS A 166 -27.62 -21.50 19.89
CA HIS A 166 -28.51 -21.69 21.02
C HIS A 166 -29.87 -22.24 20.59
N LYS A 167 -30.47 -21.72 19.51
CA LYS A 167 -31.71 -22.25 18.91
C LYS A 167 -31.57 -23.70 18.46
N LYS A 168 -30.44 -24.06 17.84
CA LYS A 168 -30.19 -25.41 17.33
C LYS A 168 -29.97 -26.42 18.45
N ASN A 169 -29.41 -25.99 19.59
CA ASN A 169 -29.21 -26.82 20.77
C ASN A 169 -30.54 -26.97 21.54
N ALA A 170 -31.35 -25.91 21.68
CA ALA A 170 -32.66 -25.98 22.30
C ALA A 170 -33.62 -26.95 21.56
N MET A 171 -33.60 -26.96 20.23
CA MET A 171 -34.38 -27.90 19.41
C MET A 171 -33.97 -29.39 19.57
N LYS A 172 -32.72 -29.64 19.96
CA LYS A 172 -32.26 -31.02 20.25
C LYS A 172 -32.70 -31.55 21.59
N ASP A 173 -32.86 -30.66 22.55
CA ASP A 173 -33.32 -31.03 23.92
C ASP A 173 -34.83 -31.36 23.94
N ASP A 174 -35.62 -30.81 23.02
CA ASP A 174 -37.06 -31.11 22.86
C ASP A 174 -37.34 -32.43 22.11
N GLU A 175 -36.37 -33.00 21.39
CA GLU A 175 -36.54 -34.31 20.73
C GLU A 175 -36.29 -35.53 21.63
N TRP A 176 -35.88 -35.30 22.91
CA TRP A 176 -35.57 -36.39 23.84
C TRP A 176 -36.55 -36.48 25.05
N ASN A 177 -37.65 -35.73 25.04
CA ASN A 177 -38.78 -35.84 25.96
C ASN A 177 -40.03 -36.28 25.23
#